data_b05919d40c9c8c0957c749af1b85c3b7
#
_entry.id   b05919d40c9c8c0957c749af1b85c3b7
#
_cell.length_a   1.000
_cell.length_b   1.000
_cell.length_c   1.000
_cell.angle_alpha   90.00
_cell.angle_beta   90.00
_cell.angle_gamma   90.00
#
_symmetry.space_group_name_H-M   'P 1'
#
loop_
_entity.id
_entity.type
_entity.pdbx_description
1 polymer ?
#
loop_
_entity_poly.entity_id
_entity_poly.type
_entity_poly.pdbx_seq_one_letter_code
_entity_poly.pdbx_strand_id
1 'polypeptide(L)'
;MTSVLMHTCCAPCSLSCIDPLRAEGIEPVAFWYNPNIHTWKEYEARRDCLLAYAPAIDMKVIVDEEYGLRSFVEHVAGDISHRCAYCYHHRLEETARYAAEHGYKAFTSTLLASLYQDHDGIKAAAEKYARQYGVEFLYRDFRPNFRAGNQRARELGFYMQKYCGCVFSEQDRYQKQIDRDKKKFAEQA
;
A
#
# COMPACT_ATOMS: atom_id res chain seq x y z
N MET A 1 -9.84 23.35 3.93
CA MET A 1 -8.79 22.41 3.45
C MET A 1 -9.34 21.60 2.28
N THR A 2 -8.54 21.39 1.27
CA THR A 2 -8.93 20.53 0.13
C THR A 2 -8.70 19.08 0.53
N SER A 3 -9.73 18.24 0.44
CA SER A 3 -9.58 16.81 0.75
C SER A 3 -9.04 16.05 -0.46
N VAL A 4 -8.09 15.13 -0.22
CA VAL A 4 -7.55 14.18 -1.21
C VAL A 4 -7.82 12.75 -0.77
N LEU A 5 -8.26 11.88 -1.69
CA LEU A 5 -8.37 10.44 -1.42
C LEU A 5 -6.98 9.82 -1.50
N MET A 6 -6.51 9.22 -0.40
CA MET A 6 -5.17 8.62 -0.33
C MET A 6 -5.28 7.10 -0.20
N HIS A 7 -4.96 6.36 -1.27
CA HIS A 7 -4.78 4.92 -1.17
C HIS A 7 -3.77 4.61 -0.07
N THR A 8 -4.15 3.80 0.92
CA THR A 8 -3.35 3.55 2.11
C THR A 8 -3.12 2.05 2.30
N CYS A 9 -1.86 1.61 2.19
CA CYS A 9 -1.49 0.19 2.32
C CYS A 9 -1.21 -0.24 3.76
N CYS A 10 -0.91 0.67 4.67
CA CYS A 10 -0.66 0.42 6.09
C CYS A 10 -0.44 1.72 6.87
N ALA A 11 -0.57 1.68 8.19
CA ALA A 11 -0.32 2.83 9.05
C ALA A 11 1.13 3.35 9.00
N PRO A 12 2.19 2.50 9.03
CA PRO A 12 3.56 3.00 8.91
C PRO A 12 3.84 3.81 7.63
N CYS A 13 3.29 3.38 6.49
CA CYS A 13 3.47 4.10 5.22
C CYS A 13 2.74 5.45 5.21
N SER A 14 1.57 5.53 5.87
CA SER A 14 0.79 6.78 5.92
C SER A 14 1.49 7.89 6.69
N LEU A 15 2.30 7.57 7.70
CA LEU A 15 3.09 8.57 8.45
C LEU A 15 4.05 9.36 7.57
N SER A 16 4.55 8.76 6.50
CA SER A 16 5.43 9.46 5.54
C SER A 16 4.69 10.44 4.66
N CYS A 17 3.36 10.36 4.57
CA CYS A 17 2.53 11.11 3.65
C CYS A 17 1.67 12.18 4.32
N ILE A 18 1.12 11.88 5.50
CA ILE A 18 0.11 12.71 6.17
C ILE A 18 0.66 14.09 6.53
N ASP A 19 1.77 14.13 7.26
CA ASP A 19 2.34 15.39 7.74
C ASP A 19 2.74 16.33 6.57
N PRO A 20 3.40 15.85 5.49
CA PRO A 20 3.66 16.67 4.30
C PRO A 20 2.39 17.21 3.63
N LEU A 21 1.36 16.40 3.48
CA LEU A 21 0.10 16.84 2.87
C LEU A 21 -0.60 17.90 3.74
N ARG A 22 -0.68 17.67 5.04
CA ARG A 22 -1.27 18.64 5.97
C ARG A 22 -0.50 19.97 6.03
N ALA A 23 0.82 19.92 5.91
CA ALA A 23 1.66 21.13 5.81
C ALA A 23 1.36 21.96 4.56
N GLU A 24 0.88 21.34 3.48
CA GLU A 24 0.39 22.00 2.26
C GLU A 24 -1.10 22.42 2.36
N GLY A 25 -1.77 22.25 3.49
CA GLY A 25 -3.20 22.54 3.68
C GLY A 25 -4.13 21.51 3.04
N ILE A 26 -3.60 20.31 2.73
CA ILE A 26 -4.34 19.20 2.12
C ILE A 26 -4.66 18.17 3.18
N GLU A 27 -5.94 17.83 3.33
CA GLU A 27 -6.38 16.78 4.28
C GLU A 27 -6.53 15.43 3.58
N PRO A 28 -5.70 14.43 3.90
CA PRO A 28 -5.84 13.10 3.35
C PRO A 28 -7.01 12.35 3.98
N VAL A 29 -7.82 11.71 3.13
CA VAL A 29 -8.80 10.70 3.53
C VAL A 29 -8.22 9.35 3.16
N ALA A 30 -7.93 8.50 4.14
CA ALA A 30 -7.35 7.20 3.88
C ALA A 30 -8.37 6.28 3.19
N PHE A 31 -7.97 5.69 2.07
CA PHE A 31 -8.73 4.66 1.37
C PHE A 31 -7.99 3.32 1.48
N TRP A 32 -8.57 2.42 2.28
CA TRP A 32 -8.08 1.06 2.44
C TRP A 32 -8.70 0.17 1.37
N TYR A 33 -7.94 -0.13 0.33
CA TYR A 33 -8.24 -1.12 -0.69
C TYR A 33 -6.97 -1.89 -1.04
N ASN A 34 -6.83 -3.09 -0.48
CA ASN A 34 -5.59 -3.86 -0.55
C ASN A 34 -5.82 -5.35 -0.81
N PRO A 35 -6.46 -5.74 -1.92
CA PRO A 35 -6.75 -7.14 -2.24
C PRO A 35 -5.49 -7.97 -2.50
N ASN A 36 -4.33 -7.33 -2.61
CA ASN A 36 -3.01 -7.94 -2.78
C ASN A 36 -2.30 -8.29 -1.46
N ILE A 37 -2.83 -7.90 -0.31
CA ILE A 37 -2.20 -8.22 0.98
C ILE A 37 -2.66 -9.60 1.45
N HIS A 38 -1.70 -10.50 1.62
CA HIS A 38 -1.86 -11.90 2.03
C HIS A 38 -0.81 -12.24 3.10
N THR A 39 -1.04 -13.12 4.04
CA THR A 39 -2.26 -13.87 4.31
C THR A 39 -3.35 -13.02 4.96
N TRP A 40 -4.50 -13.64 5.33
CA TRP A 40 -5.55 -12.93 6.07
C TRP A 40 -5.03 -12.25 7.35
N LYS A 41 -4.15 -12.91 8.10
CA LYS A 41 -3.57 -12.33 9.32
C LYS A 41 -2.70 -11.10 9.06
N GLU A 42 -1.99 -11.06 7.95
CA GLU A 42 -1.23 -9.88 7.53
C GLU A 42 -2.16 -8.74 7.08
N TYR A 43 -3.22 -9.06 6.33
CA TYR A 43 -4.25 -8.11 5.92
C TYR A 43 -4.93 -7.48 7.14
N GLU A 44 -5.44 -8.33 8.05
CA GLU A 44 -6.08 -7.94 9.31
C GLU A 44 -5.16 -7.04 10.16
N ALA A 45 -3.93 -7.46 10.40
CA ALA A 45 -2.98 -6.70 11.23
C ALA A 45 -2.67 -5.30 10.68
N ARG A 46 -2.56 -5.14 9.36
CA ARG A 46 -2.31 -3.82 8.75
C ARG A 46 -3.55 -2.94 8.77
N ARG A 47 -4.72 -3.51 8.45
CA ARG A 47 -6.00 -2.79 8.49
C ARG A 47 -6.29 -2.28 9.90
N ASP A 48 -6.22 -3.17 10.89
CA ASP A 48 -6.57 -2.85 12.26
C ASP A 48 -5.60 -1.85 12.88
N CYS A 49 -4.31 -1.92 12.54
CA CYS A 49 -3.34 -0.91 12.92
C CYS A 49 -3.69 0.48 12.36
N LEU A 50 -4.13 0.57 11.11
CA LEU A 50 -4.58 1.83 10.50
C LEU A 50 -5.84 2.36 11.18
N LEU A 51 -6.82 1.50 11.40
CA LEU A 51 -8.10 1.87 12.04
C LEU A 51 -7.91 2.33 13.50
N ALA A 52 -6.99 1.71 14.22
CA ALA A 52 -6.67 2.10 15.60
C ALA A 52 -5.94 3.46 15.67
N TYR A 53 -5.14 3.79 14.66
CA TYR A 53 -4.39 5.04 14.63
C TYR A 53 -5.19 6.24 14.16
N ALA A 54 -6.05 6.06 13.17
CA ALA A 54 -6.75 7.14 12.49
C ALA A 54 -7.50 8.10 13.42
N PRO A 55 -8.23 7.64 14.47
CA PRO A 55 -8.90 8.54 15.40
C PRO A 55 -7.94 9.45 16.18
N ALA A 56 -6.73 8.98 16.49
CA ALA A 56 -5.74 9.75 17.25
C ALA A 56 -5.22 10.99 16.50
N ILE A 57 -5.41 11.03 15.19
CA ILE A 57 -4.97 12.13 14.31
C ILE A 57 -6.15 12.76 13.55
N ASP A 58 -7.37 12.47 13.94
CA ASP A 58 -8.61 12.95 13.31
C ASP A 58 -8.64 12.69 11.79
N MET A 59 -8.21 11.50 11.38
CA MET A 59 -8.17 11.08 9.96
C MET A 59 -9.36 10.21 9.62
N LYS A 60 -10.12 10.59 8.60
CA LYS A 60 -11.17 9.74 8.04
C LYS A 60 -10.56 8.55 7.32
N VAL A 61 -11.10 7.34 7.56
CA VAL A 61 -10.76 6.11 6.84
C VAL A 61 -12.00 5.57 6.14
N ILE A 62 -11.83 5.22 4.88
CA ILE A 62 -12.81 4.48 4.08
C ILE A 62 -12.21 3.11 3.85
N VAL A 63 -12.98 2.07 4.18
CA VAL A 63 -12.53 0.68 4.06
C VAL A 63 -13.34 -0.02 2.97
N ASP A 64 -12.64 -0.54 1.99
CA ASP A 64 -13.13 -1.58 1.10
C ASP A 64 -12.51 -2.90 1.58
N GLU A 65 -13.36 -3.81 2.07
CA GLU A 65 -12.93 -5.04 2.74
C GLU A 65 -12.62 -6.19 1.79
N GLU A 66 -12.40 -5.93 0.52
CA GLU A 66 -12.05 -7.00 -0.43
C GLU A 66 -10.74 -7.68 -0.03
N TYR A 67 -10.83 -8.97 0.34
CA TYR A 67 -9.68 -9.86 0.52
C TYR A 67 -9.45 -10.68 -0.75
N GLY A 68 -8.62 -10.17 -1.64
CA GLY A 68 -8.51 -10.61 -3.02
C GLY A 68 -7.50 -11.73 -3.30
N LEU A 69 -7.16 -12.63 -2.35
CA LEU A 69 -6.12 -13.67 -2.58
C LEU A 69 -6.35 -14.47 -3.87
N ARG A 70 -7.55 -15.00 -4.06
CA ARG A 70 -7.85 -15.85 -5.21
C ARG A 70 -7.77 -15.08 -6.52
N SER A 71 -8.45 -13.95 -6.59
CA SER A 71 -8.43 -13.06 -7.76
C SER A 71 -7.01 -12.60 -8.10
N PHE A 72 -6.22 -12.19 -7.09
CA PHE A 72 -4.84 -11.80 -7.30
C PHE A 72 -4.00 -12.93 -7.90
N VAL A 73 -4.09 -14.15 -7.34
CA VAL A 73 -3.33 -15.30 -7.83
C VAL A 73 -3.75 -15.69 -9.24
N GLU A 74 -5.04 -15.72 -9.54
CA GLU A 74 -5.57 -16.01 -10.89
C GLU A 74 -5.00 -15.06 -11.95
N HIS A 75 -4.90 -13.76 -11.63
CA HIS A 75 -4.38 -12.77 -12.58
C HIS A 75 -2.87 -12.84 -12.78
N VAL A 76 -2.11 -13.25 -11.77
CA VAL A 76 -0.64 -13.22 -11.86
C VAL A 76 0.00 -14.60 -12.08
N ALA A 77 -0.77 -15.69 -12.00
CA ALA A 77 -0.25 -17.06 -12.13
C ALA A 77 0.43 -17.33 -13.48
N GLY A 78 -0.03 -16.68 -14.55
CA GLY A 78 0.57 -16.81 -15.89
C GLY A 78 1.92 -16.11 -16.03
N ASP A 79 2.17 -15.05 -15.26
CA ASP A 79 3.42 -14.31 -15.23
C ASP A 79 3.65 -13.62 -13.89
N ILE A 80 4.23 -14.36 -12.95
CA ILE A 80 4.54 -13.87 -11.60
C ILE A 80 5.54 -12.72 -11.62
N SER A 81 6.39 -12.61 -12.65
CA SER A 81 7.38 -11.52 -12.74
C SER A 81 6.72 -10.14 -12.87
N HIS A 82 5.55 -10.06 -13.49
CA HIS A 82 4.77 -8.84 -13.67
C HIS A 82 3.72 -8.59 -12.56
N ARG A 83 3.71 -9.38 -11.49
CA ARG A 83 2.75 -9.25 -10.38
C ARG A 83 2.68 -7.84 -9.76
N CYS A 84 3.82 -7.14 -9.72
CA CYS A 84 3.87 -5.79 -9.16
C CYS A 84 3.15 -4.77 -10.03
N ALA A 85 3.31 -4.85 -11.36
CA ALA A 85 2.59 -4.01 -12.29
C ALA A 85 1.06 -4.21 -12.15
N TYR A 86 0.58 -5.46 -12.17
CA TYR A 86 -0.82 -5.77 -11.89
C TYR A 86 -1.30 -5.15 -10.57
N CYS A 87 -0.51 -5.32 -9.50
CA CYS A 87 -0.82 -4.80 -8.17
C CYS A 87 -0.97 -3.27 -8.14
N TYR A 88 -0.11 -2.53 -8.85
CA TYR A 88 -0.21 -1.07 -8.93
C TYR A 88 -1.45 -0.66 -9.71
N HIS A 89 -1.66 -1.27 -10.89
CA HIS A 89 -2.81 -0.97 -11.73
C HIS A 89 -4.11 -1.21 -10.96
N HIS A 90 -4.28 -2.38 -10.38
CA HIS A 90 -5.54 -2.75 -9.71
C HIS A 90 -5.89 -1.81 -8.55
N ARG A 91 -4.94 -1.48 -7.69
CA ARG A 91 -5.18 -0.58 -6.55
C ARG A 91 -5.41 0.88 -6.95
N LEU A 92 -4.63 1.37 -7.90
CA LEU A 92 -4.70 2.77 -8.32
C LEU A 92 -5.91 3.04 -9.22
N GLU A 93 -6.32 2.04 -10.02
CA GLU A 93 -7.58 2.10 -10.77
C GLU A 93 -8.76 2.26 -9.84
N GLU A 94 -8.89 1.38 -8.84
CA GLU A 94 -9.98 1.43 -7.89
C GLU A 94 -9.98 2.74 -7.09
N THR A 95 -8.80 3.22 -6.69
CA THR A 95 -8.69 4.50 -5.98
C THR A 95 -9.15 5.68 -6.84
N ALA A 96 -8.77 5.72 -8.11
CA ALA A 96 -9.19 6.77 -9.04
C ALA A 96 -10.68 6.71 -9.36
N ARG A 97 -11.23 5.49 -9.56
CA ARG A 97 -12.64 5.24 -9.77
C ARG A 97 -13.46 5.72 -8.56
N TYR A 98 -13.07 5.28 -7.36
CA TYR A 98 -13.73 5.68 -6.12
C TYR A 98 -13.69 7.21 -5.94
N ALA A 99 -12.54 7.83 -6.22
CA ALA A 99 -12.41 9.30 -6.14
C ALA A 99 -13.42 10.00 -7.06
N ALA A 100 -13.53 9.57 -8.32
CA ALA A 100 -14.48 10.14 -9.28
C ALA A 100 -15.94 9.98 -8.83
N GLU A 101 -16.32 8.77 -8.43
CA GLU A 101 -17.69 8.45 -8.02
C GLU A 101 -18.15 9.17 -6.75
N HIS A 102 -17.20 9.49 -5.85
CA HIS A 102 -17.50 10.13 -4.56
C HIS A 102 -17.12 11.60 -4.48
N GLY A 103 -16.83 12.23 -5.63
CA GLY A 103 -16.63 13.67 -5.73
C GLY A 103 -15.28 14.20 -5.22
N TYR A 104 -14.28 13.31 -4.99
CA TYR A 104 -12.91 13.75 -4.74
C TYR A 104 -12.30 14.31 -6.02
N LYS A 105 -11.69 15.50 -5.94
CA LYS A 105 -11.05 16.12 -7.08
C LYS A 105 -9.69 15.53 -7.41
N ALA A 106 -9.04 14.95 -6.40
CA ALA A 106 -7.72 14.37 -6.52
C ALA A 106 -7.56 13.11 -5.68
N PHE A 107 -6.63 12.24 -6.09
CA PHE A 107 -6.17 11.11 -5.30
C PHE A 107 -4.65 11.03 -5.25
N THR A 108 -4.12 10.33 -4.28
CA THR A 108 -2.71 10.01 -4.11
C THR A 108 -2.53 8.61 -3.53
N SER A 109 -1.29 8.20 -3.23
CA SER A 109 -1.03 6.87 -2.66
C SER A 109 0.17 6.85 -1.73
N THR A 110 0.06 6.10 -0.62
CA THR A 110 1.18 5.78 0.25
C THR A 110 2.25 4.87 -0.39
N LEU A 111 1.97 4.31 -1.57
CA LEU A 111 2.97 3.56 -2.35
C LEU A 111 4.15 4.44 -2.76
N LEU A 112 3.92 5.74 -2.94
CA LEU A 112 4.94 6.73 -3.28
C LEU A 112 5.98 6.97 -2.17
N ALA A 113 5.74 6.46 -0.96
CA ALA A 113 6.70 6.53 0.13
C ALA A 113 7.73 5.37 0.10
N SER A 114 7.46 4.29 -0.64
CA SER A 114 8.31 3.10 -0.61
C SER A 114 9.64 3.29 -1.34
N LEU A 115 10.75 2.88 -0.69
CA LEU A 115 12.08 2.80 -1.31
C LEU A 115 12.30 1.50 -2.11
N TYR A 116 11.35 0.57 -2.07
CA TYR A 116 11.51 -0.80 -2.58
C TYR A 116 10.59 -1.13 -3.76
N GLN A 117 9.66 -0.25 -4.07
CA GLN A 117 8.71 -0.45 -5.16
C GLN A 117 9.15 0.35 -6.40
N ASP A 118 8.67 -0.07 -7.56
CA ASP A 118 8.88 0.64 -8.81
C ASP A 118 8.08 1.96 -8.80
N HIS A 119 8.77 3.05 -8.47
CA HIS A 119 8.19 4.36 -8.32
C HIS A 119 7.62 4.90 -9.63
N ASP A 120 8.32 4.68 -10.73
CA ASP A 120 7.90 5.16 -12.05
C ASP A 120 6.69 4.36 -12.56
N GLY A 121 6.65 3.04 -12.31
CA GLY A 121 5.50 2.20 -12.58
C GLY A 121 4.26 2.61 -11.80
N ILE A 122 4.40 2.95 -10.51
CA ILE A 122 3.30 3.48 -9.68
C ILE A 122 2.78 4.80 -10.26
N LYS A 123 3.69 5.74 -10.58
CA LYS A 123 3.34 7.03 -11.16
C LYS A 123 2.62 6.88 -12.49
N ALA A 124 3.15 6.08 -13.40
CA ALA A 124 2.54 5.83 -14.70
C ALA A 124 1.13 5.22 -14.60
N ALA A 125 0.93 4.25 -13.70
CA ALA A 125 -0.38 3.66 -13.45
C ALA A 125 -1.36 4.71 -12.89
N ALA A 126 -0.95 5.51 -11.91
CA ALA A 126 -1.81 6.56 -11.34
C ALA A 126 -2.20 7.62 -12.37
N GLU A 127 -1.25 8.11 -13.18
CA GLU A 127 -1.51 9.08 -14.24
C GLU A 127 -2.46 8.52 -15.32
N LYS A 128 -2.35 7.23 -15.66
CA LYS A 128 -3.28 6.56 -16.57
C LYS A 128 -4.70 6.64 -16.05
N TYR A 129 -4.93 6.26 -14.80
CA TYR A 129 -6.28 6.20 -14.22
C TYR A 129 -6.82 7.58 -13.82
N ALA A 130 -5.96 8.52 -13.49
CA ALA A 130 -6.34 9.92 -13.34
C ALA A 130 -7.00 10.46 -14.62
N ARG A 131 -6.38 10.21 -15.79
CA ARG A 131 -6.96 10.58 -17.09
C ARG A 131 -8.24 9.81 -17.42
N GLN A 132 -8.27 8.51 -17.12
CA GLN A 132 -9.40 7.64 -17.41
C GLN A 132 -10.66 8.05 -16.66
N TYR A 133 -10.54 8.43 -15.40
CA TYR A 133 -11.67 8.76 -14.51
C TYR A 133 -11.89 10.28 -14.32
N GLY A 134 -11.07 11.12 -14.97
CA GLY A 134 -11.22 12.57 -14.92
C GLY A 134 -10.94 13.19 -13.54
N VAL A 135 -10.04 12.59 -12.78
CA VAL A 135 -9.59 13.09 -11.46
C VAL A 135 -8.10 13.44 -11.51
N GLU A 136 -7.64 14.32 -10.62
CA GLU A 136 -6.23 14.67 -10.54
C GLU A 136 -5.44 13.58 -9.81
N PHE A 137 -4.26 13.20 -10.32
CA PHE A 137 -3.27 12.48 -9.54
C PHE A 137 -2.37 13.48 -8.82
N LEU A 138 -2.55 13.64 -7.52
CA LEU A 138 -1.70 14.48 -6.69
C LEU A 138 -0.37 13.73 -6.43
N TYR A 139 0.59 13.94 -7.30
CA TYR A 139 1.92 13.36 -7.15
C TYR A 139 2.74 14.12 -6.11
N ARG A 140 3.30 13.39 -5.15
CA ARG A 140 4.37 13.86 -4.23
C ARG A 140 5.37 12.74 -4.03
N ASP A 141 6.65 13.06 -4.05
CA ASP A 141 7.69 12.11 -3.66
C ASP A 141 7.81 12.07 -2.14
N PHE A 142 7.21 11.04 -1.53
CA PHE A 142 7.25 10.85 -0.08
C PHE A 142 8.46 10.03 0.40
N ARG A 143 9.33 9.55 -0.49
CA ARG A 143 10.52 8.74 -0.14
C ARG A 143 11.48 9.43 0.81
N PRO A 144 11.71 10.76 0.75
CA PRO A 144 12.54 11.44 1.75
C PRO A 144 12.06 11.26 3.19
N ASN A 145 10.75 11.11 3.40
CA ASN A 145 10.13 10.95 4.72
C ASN A 145 10.05 9.50 5.21
N PHE A 146 10.41 8.52 4.37
CA PHE A 146 10.25 7.09 4.66
C PHE A 146 10.93 6.64 5.96
N ARG A 147 12.18 7.07 6.18
CA ARG A 147 12.94 6.67 7.38
C ARG A 147 12.35 7.27 8.65
N ALA A 148 12.03 8.55 8.64
CA ALA A 148 11.41 9.24 9.77
C ALA A 148 10.02 8.66 10.09
N GLY A 149 9.18 8.40 9.06
CA GLY A 149 7.88 7.76 9.23
C GLY A 149 7.98 6.36 9.84
N ASN A 150 8.93 5.54 9.39
CA ASN A 150 9.16 4.21 9.97
C ASN A 150 9.69 4.27 11.41
N GLN A 151 10.54 5.25 11.75
CA GLN A 151 11.00 5.43 13.11
C GLN A 151 9.83 5.78 14.02
N ARG A 152 9.02 6.76 13.63
CA ARG A 152 7.81 7.14 14.39
C ARG A 152 6.81 6.00 14.54
N ALA A 153 6.63 5.17 13.50
CA ALA A 153 5.78 3.99 13.58
C ALA A 153 6.21 3.00 14.66
N ARG A 154 7.54 2.78 14.82
CA ARG A 154 8.09 1.93 15.90
C ARG A 154 7.86 2.54 17.27
N GLU A 155 8.06 3.84 17.42
CA GLU A 155 7.83 4.58 18.67
C GLU A 155 6.37 4.53 19.11
N LEU A 156 5.45 4.55 18.14
CA LEU A 156 4.00 4.39 18.36
C LEU A 156 3.57 2.93 18.57
N GLY A 157 4.48 1.96 18.47
CA GLY A 157 4.16 0.55 18.63
C GLY A 157 3.33 -0.05 17.48
N PHE A 158 3.40 0.51 16.28
CA PHE A 158 2.63 0.04 15.14
C PHE A 158 3.07 -1.36 14.69
N TYR A 159 2.12 -2.08 14.12
CA TYR A 159 2.44 -3.29 13.38
C TYR A 159 3.37 -2.97 12.20
N MET A 160 4.58 -3.53 12.22
CA MET A 160 5.59 -3.33 11.19
C MET A 160 5.63 -4.53 10.25
N GLN A 161 5.16 -4.34 9.02
CA GLN A 161 5.18 -5.38 8.01
C GLN A 161 6.60 -5.86 7.67
N LYS A 162 6.75 -7.15 7.41
CA LYS A 162 8.05 -7.77 7.07
C LYS A 162 8.30 -7.89 5.57
N TYR A 163 7.25 -7.78 4.75
CA TYR A 163 7.28 -7.91 3.29
C TYR A 163 6.28 -6.95 2.64
N CYS A 164 6.27 -6.85 1.31
CA CYS A 164 5.44 -5.88 0.57
C CYS A 164 3.93 -6.12 0.78
N GLY A 165 3.48 -7.38 0.74
CA GLY A 165 2.09 -7.74 1.05
C GLY A 165 1.62 -9.04 0.41
N CYS A 166 1.98 -9.32 -0.84
CA CYS A 166 1.51 -10.54 -1.51
C CYS A 166 2.31 -11.79 -1.09
N VAL A 167 1.70 -12.97 -1.23
CA VAL A 167 2.32 -14.28 -0.91
C VAL A 167 3.67 -14.48 -1.61
N PHE A 168 3.83 -13.99 -2.82
CA PHE A 168 5.11 -14.08 -3.53
C PHE A 168 6.20 -13.20 -2.89
N SER A 169 5.84 -12.00 -2.41
CA SER A 169 6.79 -11.14 -1.71
C SER A 169 7.15 -11.67 -0.32
N GLU A 170 6.28 -12.46 0.31
CA GLU A 170 6.60 -13.22 1.50
C GLU A 170 7.66 -14.28 1.20
N GLN A 171 7.43 -15.11 0.17
CA GLN A 171 8.39 -16.12 -0.26
C GLN A 171 9.75 -15.50 -0.58
N ASP A 172 9.79 -14.43 -1.37
CA ASP A 172 11.03 -13.70 -1.72
C ASP A 172 11.78 -13.24 -0.44
N ARG A 173 11.03 -12.74 0.55
CA ARG A 173 11.59 -12.29 1.83
C ARG A 173 12.27 -13.41 2.60
N TYR A 174 11.70 -14.60 2.58
CA TYR A 174 12.18 -15.76 3.34
C TYR A 174 12.99 -16.76 2.51
N GLN A 175 13.23 -16.50 1.23
CA GLN A 175 13.88 -17.44 0.31
C GLN A 175 15.23 -17.96 0.86
N LYS A 176 16.07 -17.06 1.39
CA LYS A 176 17.37 -17.45 1.97
C LYS A 176 17.24 -18.36 3.20
N GLN A 177 16.17 -18.21 3.98
CA GLN A 177 15.90 -19.08 5.12
C GLN A 177 15.38 -20.43 4.63
N ILE A 178 14.46 -20.45 3.69
CA ILE A 178 13.94 -21.65 3.05
C ILE A 178 15.09 -22.49 2.48
N ASP A 179 16.04 -21.88 1.78
CA ASP A 179 17.17 -22.58 1.19
C ASP A 179 18.13 -23.15 2.25
N ARG A 180 18.35 -22.44 3.35
CA ARG A 180 19.14 -22.96 4.48
C ARG A 180 18.47 -24.17 5.13
N ASP A 181 17.17 -24.08 5.38
CA ASP A 181 16.41 -25.15 6.03
C ASP A 181 16.37 -26.41 5.15
N LYS A 182 16.21 -26.26 3.83
CA LYS A 182 16.31 -27.37 2.87
C LYS A 182 17.66 -28.09 2.96
N LYS A 183 18.78 -27.35 3.00
CA LYS A 183 20.12 -27.93 3.14
C LYS A 183 20.26 -28.71 4.44
N LYS A 184 19.86 -28.09 5.56
CA LYS A 184 19.93 -28.70 6.88
C LYS A 184 19.16 -30.02 6.96
N PHE A 185 17.95 -30.08 6.39
CA PHE A 185 17.16 -31.31 6.40
C PHE A 185 17.68 -32.36 5.44
N ALA A 186 18.29 -31.97 4.30
CA ALA A 186 18.93 -32.93 3.40
C ALA A 186 20.18 -33.59 4.01
N GLU A 187 20.89 -32.93 4.91
CA GLU A 187 22.06 -33.46 5.61
C GLU A 187 21.68 -34.39 6.79
N GLN A 188 20.40 -34.42 7.20
CA GLN A 188 19.88 -35.23 8.30
C GLN A 188 19.14 -36.49 7.80
N ALA A 189 18.91 -36.63 6.49
CA ALA A 189 18.25 -37.75 5.83
C ALA A 189 19.25 -38.76 5.28
#